data_cf10049b96d2603f1bd3c9e419254ed3
#
_entry.id   cf10049b96d2603f1bd3c9e419254ed3
#
_cell.length_a   1.000
_cell.length_b   1.000
_cell.length_c   1.000
_cell.angle_alpha   90.00
_cell.angle_beta   90.00
_cell.angle_gamma   90.00
#
_symmetry.space_group_name_H-M   'P 1'
#
loop_
_entity.id
_entity.type
_entity.pdbx_description
1 polymer ?
#
loop_
_entity_poly.entity_id
_entity_poly.type
_entity_poly.pdbx_seq_one_letter_code
_entity_poly.pdbx_strand_id
1 'polypeptide(L)'
;MITAIVLYDLPKSIGLEECREHFTRIAPDFLGAPGFVRKQFICRKEGDVAGGVYMWESQAAAEAFYSGPWRDGIRARYGNDPRIQYFETVALADKATGRAGAI
;
A
#
# COMPACT_ATOMS: atom_id res chain seq x y z
N MET A 1 -9.66 11.51 -6.25
CA MET A 1 -9.08 10.67 -5.17
C MET A 1 -9.12 9.20 -5.59
N ILE A 2 -8.03 8.50 -5.45
CA ILE A 2 -7.88 7.11 -5.90
C ILE A 2 -7.53 6.21 -4.73
N THR A 3 -8.16 5.05 -4.66
CA THR A 3 -7.75 3.95 -3.79
C THR A 3 -7.02 2.92 -4.64
N ALA A 4 -5.82 2.54 -4.22
CA ALA A 4 -5.07 1.46 -4.85
C ALA A 4 -4.94 0.29 -3.87
N ILE A 5 -5.30 -0.89 -4.31
CA ILE A 5 -5.09 -2.11 -3.55
C ILE A 5 -3.91 -2.84 -4.17
N VAL A 6 -2.86 -3.00 -3.38
CA VAL A 6 -1.60 -3.64 -3.82
C VAL A 6 -1.39 -4.89 -3.01
N LEU A 7 -1.25 -6.02 -3.69
CA LEU A 7 -1.02 -7.31 -3.03
C LEU A 7 0.13 -8.03 -3.70
N TYR A 8 0.91 -8.75 -2.91
CA TYR A 8 1.97 -9.63 -3.40
C TYR A 8 2.10 -10.85 -2.49
N ASP A 9 2.64 -11.92 -3.03
CA ASP A 9 2.82 -13.16 -2.28
C ASP A 9 4.07 -13.08 -1.43
N LEU A 10 4.04 -13.65 -0.25
CA LEU A 10 5.18 -13.70 0.66
C LEU A 10 5.90 -15.05 0.51
N PRO A 11 7.25 -15.03 0.41
CA PRO A 11 8.00 -16.27 0.53
C PRO A 11 7.86 -16.84 1.94
N LYS A 12 8.07 -18.14 2.09
CA LYS A 12 7.90 -18.82 3.39
C LYS A 12 8.79 -18.25 4.51
N SER A 13 9.89 -17.63 4.14
CA SER A 13 10.83 -17.04 5.10
C SER A 13 10.34 -15.71 5.70
N ILE A 14 9.27 -15.12 5.14
CA ILE A 14 8.73 -13.84 5.60
C ILE A 14 7.29 -14.06 6.06
N GLY A 15 7.07 -14.00 7.36
CA GLY A 15 5.74 -14.15 7.94
C GLY A 15 5.18 -12.84 8.46
N LEU A 16 4.12 -12.96 9.25
CA LEU A 16 3.40 -11.80 9.79
C LEU A 16 4.30 -10.87 10.63
N GLU A 17 5.13 -11.44 11.50
CA GLU A 17 5.96 -10.61 12.39
C GLU A 17 7.06 -9.89 11.63
N GLU A 18 7.69 -10.52 10.65
CA GLU A 18 8.69 -9.90 9.80
C GLU A 18 8.08 -8.75 8.99
N CYS A 19 6.84 -8.93 8.52
CA CYS A 19 6.10 -7.85 7.86
C CYS A 19 5.82 -6.70 8.81
N ARG A 20 5.36 -6.99 10.03
CA ARG A 20 5.08 -5.96 11.04
C ARG A 20 6.31 -5.11 11.30
N GLU A 21 7.45 -5.73 11.55
CA GLU A 21 8.70 -5.03 11.78
C GLU A 21 9.11 -4.16 10.60
N HIS A 22 9.13 -4.76 9.41
CA HIS A 22 9.56 -4.07 8.20
C HIS A 22 8.64 -2.91 7.85
N PHE A 23 7.33 -3.15 7.85
CA PHE A 23 6.35 -2.12 7.50
C PHE A 23 6.35 -0.97 8.50
N THR A 24 6.51 -1.25 9.77
CA THR A 24 6.62 -0.20 10.79
C THR A 24 7.84 0.68 10.53
N ARG A 25 8.95 0.06 10.14
CA ARG A 25 10.20 0.77 9.88
C ARG A 25 10.10 1.67 8.65
N ILE A 26 9.46 1.21 7.58
CA ILE A 26 9.40 1.97 6.33
C ILE A 26 8.20 2.90 6.22
N ALA A 27 7.22 2.79 7.12
CA ALA A 27 5.99 3.59 7.04
C ALA A 27 6.26 5.10 6.91
N PRO A 28 7.19 5.71 7.67
CA PRO A 28 7.46 7.14 7.52
C PRO A 28 7.95 7.56 6.14
N ASP A 29 8.58 6.66 5.40
CA ASP A 29 9.14 6.97 4.09
C ASP A 29 8.08 7.34 3.05
N PHE A 30 6.82 6.94 3.29
CA PHE A 30 5.73 7.23 2.37
C PHE A 30 5.20 8.64 2.48
N LEU A 31 5.43 9.30 3.63
CA LEU A 31 4.86 10.62 3.89
C LEU A 31 5.32 11.68 2.90
N GLY A 32 6.49 11.52 2.31
CA GLY A 32 7.03 12.46 1.34
C GLY A 32 6.68 12.14 -0.12
N ALA A 33 5.95 11.08 -0.40
CA ALA A 33 5.63 10.71 -1.78
C ALA A 33 4.63 11.70 -2.39
N PRO A 34 4.90 12.25 -3.59
CA PRO A 34 3.99 13.20 -4.21
C PRO A 34 2.60 12.62 -4.45
N GLY A 35 1.56 13.32 -3.99
CA GLY A 35 0.17 12.91 -4.14
C GLY A 35 -0.28 11.81 -3.18
N PHE A 36 0.59 11.36 -2.29
CA PHE A 36 0.24 10.36 -1.28
C PHE A 36 -0.70 10.96 -0.23
N VAL A 37 -1.73 10.22 0.15
CA VAL A 37 -2.67 10.64 1.20
C VAL A 37 -2.53 9.76 2.42
N ARG A 38 -2.69 8.45 2.26
CA ARG A 38 -2.58 7.51 3.38
C ARG A 38 -2.36 6.09 2.86
N LYS A 39 -1.86 5.23 3.73
CA LYS A 39 -1.70 3.81 3.43
C LYS A 39 -1.94 2.99 4.70
N GLN A 40 -2.67 1.90 4.54
CA GLN A 40 -2.70 0.83 5.52
C GLN A 40 -1.85 -0.31 4.98
N PHE A 41 -0.81 -0.69 5.73
CA PHE A 41 -0.02 -1.86 5.41
C PHE A 41 -0.79 -3.07 5.89
N ILE A 42 -0.90 -4.10 5.06
CA ILE A 42 -1.68 -5.28 5.37
C ILE A 42 -0.88 -6.55 5.15
N CYS A 43 -1.21 -7.57 5.95
CA CYS A 43 -0.65 -8.90 5.81
C CYS A 43 -1.70 -9.90 6.25
N ARG A 44 -1.89 -10.96 5.48
CA ARG A 44 -2.82 -11.99 5.89
C ARG A 44 -2.29 -12.68 7.16
N LYS A 45 -3.20 -13.03 8.04
CA LYS A 45 -2.86 -13.69 9.30
C LYS A 45 -2.01 -14.94 9.06
N GLU A 46 -2.28 -15.66 7.97
CA GLU A 46 -1.54 -16.86 7.57
C GLU A 46 -0.11 -16.56 7.11
N GLY A 47 0.21 -15.30 6.82
CA GLY A 47 1.55 -14.91 6.40
C GLY A 47 1.91 -15.32 4.99
N ASP A 48 0.94 -15.38 4.07
CA ASP A 48 1.16 -15.80 2.69
C ASP A 48 1.00 -14.67 1.67
N VAL A 49 0.26 -13.61 2.03
CA VAL A 49 0.02 -12.46 1.17
C VAL A 49 0.12 -11.19 2.00
N ALA A 50 0.75 -10.18 1.44
CA ALA A 50 0.85 -8.87 2.07
C ALA A 50 0.70 -7.76 1.03
N GLY A 51 0.71 -6.52 1.48
CA GLY A 51 0.63 -5.37 0.60
C GLY A 51 0.15 -4.14 1.31
N GLY A 52 -0.69 -3.36 0.64
CA GLY A 52 -1.23 -2.14 1.21
C GLY A 52 -2.50 -1.69 0.54
N VAL A 53 -3.28 -0.94 1.31
CA VAL A 53 -4.43 -0.20 0.81
C VAL A 53 -4.04 1.26 0.86
N TYR A 54 -3.89 1.87 -0.31
CA TYR A 54 -3.39 3.23 -0.46
C TYR A 54 -4.50 4.18 -0.88
N MET A 55 -4.36 5.43 -0.48
CA MET A 55 -5.16 6.50 -1.03
C MET A 55 -4.22 7.55 -1.63
N TRP A 56 -4.52 7.98 -2.86
CA TRP A 56 -3.72 8.93 -3.63
C TRP A 56 -4.61 10.07 -4.14
N GLU A 57 -4.02 11.23 -4.33
CA GLU A 57 -4.74 12.38 -4.90
C GLU A 57 -5.15 12.13 -6.35
N SER A 58 -4.37 11.33 -7.09
CA SER A 58 -4.66 11.00 -8.50
C SER A 58 -4.07 9.65 -8.87
N GLN A 59 -4.60 9.06 -9.92
CA GLN A 59 -4.04 7.82 -10.48
C GLN A 59 -2.65 8.04 -11.06
N ALA A 60 -2.41 9.20 -11.65
CA ALA A 60 -1.09 9.53 -12.18
C ALA A 60 -0.02 9.52 -11.07
N ALA A 61 -0.34 10.07 -9.90
CA ALA A 61 0.56 10.03 -8.75
C ALA A 61 0.83 8.60 -8.29
N ALA A 62 -0.21 7.77 -8.22
CA ALA A 62 -0.09 6.36 -7.85
C ALA A 62 0.81 5.61 -8.85
N GLU A 63 0.54 5.76 -10.13
CA GLU A 63 1.32 5.09 -11.17
C GLU A 63 2.78 5.50 -11.17
N ALA A 64 3.05 6.78 -10.95
CA ALA A 64 4.42 7.27 -10.85
C ALA A 64 5.16 6.63 -9.68
N PHE A 65 4.51 6.48 -8.54
CA PHE A 65 5.10 5.83 -7.37
C PHE A 65 5.36 4.34 -7.61
N TYR A 66 4.39 3.65 -8.22
CA TYR A 66 4.46 2.19 -8.40
C TYR A 66 5.37 1.75 -9.54
N SER A 67 5.90 2.69 -10.33
CA SER A 67 6.88 2.39 -11.37
C SER A 67 8.31 2.48 -10.81
N GLY A 68 9.26 1.84 -11.47
CA GLY A 68 10.67 1.96 -11.13
C GLY A 68 11.09 1.36 -9.80
N PRO A 69 11.77 2.13 -8.93
CA PRO A 69 12.45 1.59 -7.73
C PRO A 69 11.54 0.83 -6.77
N TRP A 70 10.33 1.32 -6.54
CA TRP A 70 9.40 0.64 -5.63
C TRP A 70 9.06 -0.77 -6.14
N ARG A 71 8.72 -0.87 -7.44
CA ARG A 71 8.38 -2.17 -8.05
C ARG A 71 9.57 -3.12 -8.01
N ASP A 72 10.74 -2.62 -8.34
CA ASP A 72 11.98 -3.40 -8.31
C ASP A 72 12.27 -3.91 -6.90
N GLY A 73 12.04 -3.08 -5.90
CA GLY A 73 12.21 -3.45 -4.49
C GLY A 73 11.25 -4.55 -4.06
N ILE A 74 10.00 -4.48 -4.46
CA ILE A 74 9.00 -5.53 -4.17
C ILE A 74 9.43 -6.85 -4.80
N ARG A 75 9.80 -6.81 -6.08
CA ARG A 75 10.24 -8.01 -6.79
C ARG A 75 11.49 -8.61 -6.16
N ALA A 76 12.46 -7.79 -5.80
CA ALA A 76 13.69 -8.23 -5.17
C ALA A 76 13.45 -8.85 -3.79
N ARG A 77 12.59 -8.22 -2.97
CA ARG A 77 12.36 -8.68 -1.61
C ARG A 77 11.45 -9.91 -1.54
N TYR A 78 10.40 -9.94 -2.35
CA TYR A 78 9.35 -10.96 -2.24
C TYR A 78 9.35 -11.98 -3.37
N GLY A 79 10.06 -11.74 -4.45
CA GLY A 79 10.22 -12.70 -5.54
C GLY A 79 9.06 -12.75 -6.53
N ASN A 80 8.12 -11.82 -6.44
CA ASN A 80 7.02 -11.76 -7.41
C ASN A 80 6.57 -10.31 -7.60
N ASP A 81 5.81 -10.10 -8.69
CA ASP A 81 5.28 -8.78 -9.01
C ASP A 81 4.04 -8.45 -8.17
N PRO A 82 3.88 -7.18 -7.77
CA PRO A 82 2.67 -6.76 -7.11
C PRO A 82 1.48 -6.80 -8.08
N ARG A 83 0.31 -7.16 -7.54
CA ARG A 83 -0.96 -7.05 -8.23
C ARG A 83 -1.60 -5.76 -7.76
N ILE A 84 -1.90 -4.85 -8.69
CA ILE A 84 -2.41 -3.52 -8.34
C ILE A 84 -3.77 -3.32 -8.98
N GLN A 85 -4.76 -2.90 -8.17
CA GLN A 85 -6.08 -2.53 -8.64
C GLN A 85 -6.36 -1.10 -8.23
N TYR A 86 -6.96 -0.32 -9.14
CA TYR A 86 -7.31 1.08 -8.90
C TYR A 86 -8.81 1.25 -8.85
N PHE A 87 -9.26 2.11 -7.93
CA PHE A 87 -10.67 2.45 -7.75
C PHE A 87 -10.81 3.95 -7.52
N GLU A 88 -11.88 4.55 -8.06
CA GLU A 88 -12.24 5.89 -7.65
C GLU A 88 -12.70 5.86 -6.21
N THR A 89 -12.15 6.72 -5.35
CA THR A 89 -12.62 6.88 -3.99
C THR A 89 -13.73 7.92 -4.00
N VAL A 90 -14.97 7.48 -3.89
CA VAL A 90 -16.13 8.36 -4.09
C VAL A 90 -16.68 8.94 -2.80
N ALA A 91 -16.43 8.31 -1.67
CA ALA A 91 -16.86 8.77 -0.36
C ALA A 91 -15.95 8.21 0.71
N LEU A 92 -15.93 8.85 1.87
CA LEU A 92 -15.10 8.44 3.00
C LEU A 92 -15.90 8.52 4.29
N ALA A 93 -15.73 7.55 5.16
CA ALA A 93 -16.16 7.63 6.54
C ALA A 93 -14.95 7.28 7.39
N ASP A 94 -14.45 8.23 8.15
CA ASP A 94 -13.22 8.06 8.95
C ASP A 94 -13.47 8.63 10.34
N LYS A 95 -13.63 7.74 11.31
CA LYS A 95 -13.92 8.14 12.68
C LYS A 95 -12.74 8.87 13.33
N ALA A 96 -11.51 8.51 12.96
CA ALA A 96 -10.32 9.11 13.54
C ALA A 96 -10.24 10.62 13.26
N THR A 97 -10.66 11.04 12.06
CA THR A 97 -10.68 12.44 11.67
C THR A 97 -12.04 13.07 11.79
N GLY A 98 -13.09 12.28 12.05
CA GLY A 98 -14.47 12.73 12.07
C GLY A 98 -15.03 13.03 10.69
N ARG A 99 -14.35 12.65 9.63
CA ARG A 99 -14.74 12.98 8.25
C ARG A 99 -15.67 11.91 7.70
N ALA A 100 -16.81 12.35 7.16
CA ALA A 100 -17.77 11.45 6.51
C ALA A 100 -18.48 12.22 5.39
N GLY A 101 -18.56 11.60 4.20
CA GLY A 101 -19.24 12.19 3.05
C GLY A 101 -18.51 11.96 1.75
N ALA A 102 -18.94 12.68 0.71
CA ALA A 102 -18.35 12.59 -0.62
C ALA A 102 -16.95 13.20 -0.67
N ILE A 103 -16.17 12.66 -1.57
CA ILE A 103 -14.86 13.21 -1.87
C ILE A 103 -14.90 13.97 -3.19
#